data_5410ea3a118ce19f16e38f102cd89a5a
#
_entry.id   5410ea3a118ce19f16e38f102cd89a5a
#
_cell.length_a   1.000
_cell.length_b   1.000
_cell.length_c   1.000
_cell.angle_alpha   90.00
_cell.angle_beta   90.00
_cell.angle_gamma   90.00
#
_symmetry.space_group_name_H-M   'P 1'
#
loop_
_entity.id
_entity.type
_entity.pdbx_description
1 polymer ?
#
loop_
_entity_poly.entity_id
_entity_poly.type
_entity_poly.pdbx_seq_one_letter_code
_entity_poly.pdbx_strand_id
1 'polypeptide(L)'
;MPKSVKIFLLAVSAALVLSIFLGVNAYGVRAADSGQEGAYRQINVYGEVLQHVQSDYVEVPNIPAVTNGALRGLLESLDADSSYLTPADYAAYKNDKGGKAQVGIHVSKRFGYATIISVVPGSPAEKAGLNDGDIIEAIGTQDTRDLSLSMIQLLLEGAPGS
;
A
#
# COMPACT_ATOMS: atom_id res chain seq x y z
N MET A 1 -57.54 5.36 35.08
CA MET A 1 -56.28 4.72 35.54
C MET A 1 -55.77 5.47 36.75
N PRO A 2 -55.49 4.80 37.86
CA PRO A 2 -54.94 5.43 39.07
C PRO A 2 -53.58 6.07 38.79
N LYS A 3 -53.31 7.20 39.45
CA LYS A 3 -52.08 7.98 39.23
C LYS A 3 -50.80 7.14 39.42
N SER A 4 -50.81 6.18 40.31
CA SER A 4 -49.72 5.23 40.59
C SER A 4 -49.35 4.36 39.38
N VAL A 5 -50.33 3.89 38.58
CA VAL A 5 -50.06 3.08 37.36
C VAL A 5 -49.41 3.90 36.27
N LYS A 6 -49.80 5.17 36.12
CA LYS A 6 -49.15 6.08 35.13
C LYS A 6 -47.69 6.35 35.48
N ILE A 7 -47.37 6.57 36.76
CA ILE A 7 -46.01 6.80 37.24
C ILE A 7 -45.17 5.55 37.06
N PHE A 8 -45.70 4.36 37.33
CA PHE A 8 -45.00 3.09 37.12
C PHE A 8 -44.68 2.85 35.65
N LEU A 9 -45.62 3.08 34.73
CA LEU A 9 -45.40 2.94 33.29
C LEU A 9 -44.34 3.91 32.76
N LEU A 10 -44.35 5.18 33.25
CA LEU A 10 -43.33 6.16 32.91
C LEU A 10 -41.93 5.76 33.41
N ALA A 11 -41.84 5.22 34.61
CA ALA A 11 -40.55 4.78 35.16
C ALA A 11 -40.00 3.56 34.40
N VAL A 12 -40.86 2.59 34.02
CA VAL A 12 -40.44 1.43 33.23
C VAL A 12 -40.00 1.85 31.84
N SER A 13 -40.71 2.76 31.16
CA SER A 13 -40.30 3.26 29.83
C SER A 13 -38.99 4.03 29.89
N ALA A 14 -38.78 4.86 30.90
CA ALA A 14 -37.52 5.59 31.09
C ALA A 14 -36.35 4.65 31.36
N ALA A 15 -36.55 3.60 32.17
CA ALA A 15 -35.50 2.60 32.41
C ALA A 15 -35.16 1.79 31.16
N LEU A 16 -36.15 1.48 30.30
CA LEU A 16 -35.94 0.79 29.02
C LEU A 16 -35.15 1.64 28.03
N VAL A 17 -35.49 2.92 27.90
CA VAL A 17 -34.75 3.86 27.04
C VAL A 17 -33.31 4.04 27.54
N LEU A 18 -33.12 4.16 28.86
CA LEU A 18 -31.81 4.28 29.48
C LEU A 18 -30.94 3.03 29.24
N SER A 19 -31.53 1.83 29.37
CA SER A 19 -30.81 0.57 29.13
C SER A 19 -30.43 0.38 27.66
N ILE A 20 -31.27 0.79 26.70
CA ILE A 20 -30.94 0.79 25.28
C ILE A 20 -29.82 1.78 25.00
N PHE A 21 -29.90 3.00 25.52
CA PHE A 21 -28.89 4.04 25.31
C PHE A 21 -27.52 3.63 25.88
N LEU A 22 -27.48 3.06 27.06
CA LEU A 22 -26.27 2.54 27.69
C LEU A 22 -25.71 1.32 26.93
N GLY A 23 -26.61 0.41 26.48
CA GLY A 23 -26.23 -0.75 25.67
C GLY A 23 -25.62 -0.37 24.33
N VAL A 24 -26.25 0.53 23.60
CA VAL A 24 -25.74 1.00 22.28
C VAL A 24 -24.37 1.67 22.43
N ASN A 25 -24.16 2.51 23.45
CA ASN A 25 -22.85 3.11 23.68
C ASN A 25 -21.79 2.08 24.09
N ALA A 26 -22.13 1.08 24.90
CA ALA A 26 -21.17 0.04 25.31
C ALA A 26 -20.79 -0.90 24.16
N TYR A 27 -21.71 -1.24 23.27
CA TYR A 27 -21.43 -2.09 22.10
C TYR A 27 -20.78 -1.31 20.96
N GLY A 28 -21.16 -0.05 20.74
CA GLY A 28 -20.56 0.81 19.69
C GLY A 28 -19.09 1.12 19.95
N VAL A 29 -18.70 1.38 21.18
CA VAL A 29 -17.30 1.66 21.56
C VAL A 29 -16.42 0.40 21.39
N ARG A 30 -16.91 -0.79 21.74
CA ARG A 30 -16.12 -2.03 21.58
C ARG A 30 -15.90 -2.46 20.12
N ALA A 31 -16.84 -2.19 19.22
CA ALA A 31 -16.71 -2.57 17.81
C ALA A 31 -15.71 -1.67 17.06
N ALA A 32 -15.55 -0.41 17.46
CA ALA A 32 -14.56 0.51 16.87
C ALA A 32 -13.14 0.28 17.39
N ASP A 33 -12.98 -0.19 18.63
CA ASP A 33 -11.70 -0.31 19.31
C ASP A 33 -10.89 -1.56 18.83
N SER A 34 -11.57 -2.66 18.51
CA SER A 34 -10.92 -3.93 18.13
C SER A 34 -10.11 -3.84 16.82
N GLY A 35 -10.51 -2.99 15.88
CA GLY A 35 -9.81 -2.77 14.62
C GLY A 35 -8.56 -1.88 14.79
N GLN A 36 -8.67 -0.85 15.62
CA GLN A 36 -7.55 0.04 15.94
C GLN A 36 -6.48 -0.66 16.79
N GLU A 37 -6.86 -1.42 17.82
CA GLU A 37 -5.90 -2.19 18.62
C GLU A 37 -5.08 -3.17 17.76
N GLY A 38 -5.69 -3.81 16.74
CA GLY A 38 -5.00 -4.69 15.80
C GLY A 38 -3.94 -3.95 14.99
N ALA A 39 -4.27 -2.78 14.43
CA ALA A 39 -3.35 -1.97 13.65
C ALA A 39 -2.20 -1.42 14.49
N TYR A 40 -2.48 -0.89 15.69
CA TYR A 40 -1.43 -0.38 16.59
C TYR A 40 -0.49 -1.50 17.06
N ARG A 41 -0.97 -2.71 17.27
CA ARG A 41 -0.12 -3.86 17.60
C ARG A 41 0.86 -4.16 16.46
N GLN A 42 0.43 -4.11 15.20
CA GLN A 42 1.32 -4.31 14.06
C GLN A 42 2.35 -3.19 13.92
N ILE A 43 1.98 -1.95 14.21
CA ILE A 43 2.92 -0.81 14.23
C ILE A 43 3.98 -1.01 15.31
N ASN A 44 3.61 -1.51 16.49
CA ASN A 44 4.57 -1.81 17.56
C ASN A 44 5.56 -2.91 17.14
N VAL A 45 5.08 -3.98 16.50
CA VAL A 45 5.95 -5.05 15.96
C VAL A 45 6.93 -4.48 14.92
N TYR A 46 6.45 -3.62 14.02
CA TYR A 46 7.33 -2.94 13.07
C TYR A 46 8.40 -2.09 13.76
N GLY A 47 8.00 -1.32 14.79
CA GLY A 47 8.91 -0.50 15.58
C GLY A 47 9.99 -1.33 16.29
N GLU A 48 9.61 -2.47 16.88
CA GLU A 48 10.52 -3.40 17.52
C GLU A 48 11.54 -3.99 16.52
N VAL A 49 11.08 -4.46 15.36
CA VAL A 49 11.95 -4.94 14.29
C VAL A 49 12.91 -3.86 13.82
N LEU A 50 12.42 -2.63 13.61
CA LEU A 50 13.26 -1.51 13.20
C LEU A 50 14.34 -1.17 14.26
N GLN A 51 14.00 -1.28 15.53
CA GLN A 51 14.96 -1.11 16.63
C GLN A 51 16.04 -2.17 16.61
N HIS A 52 15.68 -3.45 16.39
CA HIS A 52 16.66 -4.54 16.23
C HIS A 52 17.56 -4.34 15.01
N VAL A 53 16.99 -3.90 13.87
CA VAL A 53 17.80 -3.54 12.69
C VAL A 53 18.80 -2.44 13.03
N GLN A 54 18.39 -1.44 13.79
CA GLN A 54 19.28 -0.33 14.17
C GLN A 54 20.38 -0.73 15.16
N SER A 55 20.10 -1.65 16.09
CA SER A 55 21.04 -2.05 17.15
C SER A 55 21.94 -3.21 16.76
N ASP A 56 21.44 -4.17 15.99
CA ASP A 56 22.04 -5.48 15.83
C ASP A 56 22.56 -5.77 14.41
N TYR A 57 22.26 -4.86 13.43
CA TYR A 57 22.75 -5.07 12.07
C TYR A 57 24.26 -4.85 11.98
N VAL A 58 24.93 -5.64 11.15
CA VAL A 58 26.40 -5.68 11.04
C VAL A 58 27.03 -4.35 10.59
N GLU A 59 26.27 -3.56 9.81
CA GLU A 59 26.67 -2.23 9.34
C GLU A 59 25.68 -1.19 9.85
N VAL A 60 26.07 0.10 9.84
CA VAL A 60 25.15 1.18 10.21
C VAL A 60 24.02 1.28 9.17
N PRO A 61 22.78 0.91 9.52
CA PRO A 61 21.71 0.86 8.54
C PRO A 61 21.24 2.26 8.14
N ASN A 62 20.92 2.45 6.86
CA ASN A 62 20.23 3.63 6.37
C ASN A 62 18.73 3.52 6.71
N ILE A 63 18.33 4.02 7.88
CA ILE A 63 16.95 3.93 8.38
C ILE A 63 15.91 4.51 7.41
N PRO A 64 16.12 5.66 6.75
CA PRO A 64 15.23 6.13 5.69
C PRO A 64 15.03 5.13 4.55
N ALA A 65 16.10 4.47 4.09
CA ALA A 65 16.01 3.46 3.03
C ALA A 65 15.25 2.22 3.50
N VAL A 66 15.52 1.73 4.72
CA VAL A 66 14.80 0.62 5.34
C VAL A 66 13.30 0.94 5.47
N THR A 67 12.97 2.15 5.92
CA THR A 67 11.57 2.60 6.06
C THR A 67 10.87 2.68 4.70
N ASN A 68 11.52 3.23 3.67
CA ASN A 68 10.96 3.28 2.32
C ASN A 68 10.72 1.86 1.76
N GLY A 69 11.65 0.93 1.99
CA GLY A 69 11.48 -0.47 1.63
C GLY A 69 10.28 -1.12 2.32
N ALA A 70 10.10 -0.87 3.60
CA ALA A 70 8.97 -1.39 4.37
C ALA A 70 7.63 -0.82 3.90
N LEU A 71 7.54 0.48 3.63
CA LEU A 71 6.35 1.12 3.08
C LEU A 71 6.01 0.60 1.68
N ARG A 72 7.03 0.36 0.86
CA ARG A 72 6.86 -0.27 -0.46
C ARG A 72 6.29 -1.67 -0.32
N GLY A 73 6.91 -2.53 0.48
CA GLY A 73 6.42 -3.88 0.72
C GLY A 73 5.01 -3.93 1.29
N LEU A 74 4.66 -2.98 2.17
CA LEU A 74 3.32 -2.85 2.73
C LEU A 74 2.27 -2.60 1.64
N LEU A 75 2.51 -1.67 0.71
CA LEU A 75 1.56 -1.35 -0.34
C LEU A 75 1.54 -2.42 -1.45
N GLU A 76 2.70 -2.93 -1.85
CA GLU A 76 2.79 -4.01 -2.85
C GLU A 76 2.15 -5.32 -2.37
N SER A 77 1.95 -5.51 -1.05
CA SER A 77 1.23 -6.66 -0.50
C SER A 77 -0.29 -6.59 -0.68
N LEU A 78 -0.85 -5.43 -1.01
CA LEU A 78 -2.28 -5.26 -1.24
C LEU A 78 -2.69 -5.79 -2.62
N ASP A 79 -2.04 -5.29 -3.66
CA ASP A 79 -2.25 -5.69 -5.06
C ASP A 79 -1.07 -5.24 -5.94
N ALA A 80 -1.07 -5.69 -7.21
CA ALA A 80 0.00 -5.40 -8.16
C ALA A 80 0.07 -3.92 -8.60
N ASP A 81 -1.02 -3.17 -8.44
CA ASP A 81 -1.14 -1.77 -8.87
C ASP A 81 -0.89 -0.80 -7.71
N SER A 82 -0.89 -1.30 -6.47
CA SER A 82 -0.60 -0.51 -5.27
C SER A 82 0.90 -0.27 -5.15
N SER A 83 1.30 1.00 -5.07
CA SER A 83 2.71 1.39 -5.02
C SER A 83 2.97 2.51 -4.02
N TYR A 84 4.11 2.43 -3.34
CA TYR A 84 4.65 3.55 -2.57
C TYR A 84 5.62 4.35 -3.43
N LEU A 85 5.38 5.65 -3.52
CA LEU A 85 6.30 6.59 -4.16
C LEU A 85 6.97 7.46 -3.10
N THR A 86 8.29 7.57 -3.16
CA THR A 86 8.98 8.59 -2.35
C THR A 86 8.55 9.99 -2.80
N PRO A 87 8.76 11.04 -1.99
CA PRO A 87 8.44 12.40 -2.41
C PRO A 87 9.09 12.80 -3.75
N ALA A 88 10.32 12.33 -4.02
CA ALA A 88 11.01 12.58 -5.28
C ALA A 88 10.35 11.83 -6.45
N ASP A 89 10.05 10.54 -6.27
CA ASP A 89 9.37 9.72 -7.27
C ASP A 89 7.97 10.24 -7.57
N TYR A 90 7.24 10.66 -6.53
CA TYR A 90 5.91 11.26 -6.69
C TYR A 90 5.97 12.57 -7.48
N ALA A 91 6.98 13.40 -7.24
CA ALA A 91 7.18 14.62 -8.01
C ALA A 91 7.47 14.32 -9.48
N ALA A 92 8.32 13.33 -9.77
CA ALA A 92 8.61 12.87 -11.13
C ALA A 92 7.35 12.32 -11.81
N TYR A 93 6.63 11.43 -11.14
CA TYR A 93 5.38 10.85 -11.63
C TYR A 93 4.31 11.91 -11.93
N LYS A 94 4.10 12.86 -11.02
CA LYS A 94 3.11 13.94 -11.17
C LYS A 94 3.47 14.92 -12.28
N ASN A 95 4.76 15.17 -12.53
CA ASN A 95 5.23 16.09 -13.56
C ASN A 95 5.30 15.43 -14.94
N ASP A 96 5.13 14.12 -15.03
CA ASP A 96 5.03 13.46 -16.32
C ASP A 96 3.72 13.82 -17.01
N LYS A 97 3.87 14.36 -18.23
CA LYS A 97 2.71 14.81 -19.04
C LYS A 97 2.15 13.70 -19.92
N GLY A 98 2.73 12.50 -19.87
CA GLY A 98 2.39 11.42 -20.79
C GLY A 98 2.75 11.73 -22.24
N GLY A 99 2.25 10.90 -23.16
CA GLY A 99 2.44 11.10 -24.60
C GLY A 99 3.83 10.74 -25.13
N LYS A 100 4.64 10.06 -24.31
CA LYS A 100 5.92 9.52 -24.71
C LYS A 100 5.73 8.20 -25.47
N ALA A 101 6.75 7.84 -26.25
CA ALA A 101 6.81 6.53 -26.87
C ALA A 101 7.08 5.45 -25.80
N GLN A 102 6.52 4.27 -26.02
CA GLN A 102 6.73 3.11 -25.16
C GLN A 102 7.49 2.02 -25.90
N VAL A 103 8.21 1.20 -25.17
CA VAL A 103 8.98 0.07 -25.74
C VAL A 103 8.08 -1.08 -26.23
N GLY A 104 6.81 -1.11 -25.80
CA GLY A 104 5.83 -2.11 -26.23
C GLY A 104 5.83 -3.37 -25.38
N ILE A 105 5.87 -3.21 -24.05
CA ILE A 105 5.68 -4.30 -23.09
C ILE A 105 4.66 -3.90 -22.03
N HIS A 106 3.96 -4.88 -21.50
CA HIS A 106 3.19 -4.75 -20.26
C HIS A 106 3.97 -5.41 -19.12
N VAL A 107 4.19 -4.66 -18.06
CA VAL A 107 4.96 -5.12 -16.90
C VAL A 107 4.10 -5.17 -15.64
N SER A 108 4.43 -6.10 -14.75
CA SER A 108 3.91 -6.18 -13.39
C SER A 108 5.03 -6.54 -12.44
N LYS A 109 4.87 -6.24 -11.14
CA LYS A 109 5.82 -6.73 -10.13
C LYS A 109 5.40 -8.11 -9.63
N ARG A 110 6.33 -9.07 -9.70
CA ARG A 110 6.16 -10.40 -9.13
C ARG A 110 7.38 -10.76 -8.29
N PHE A 111 7.16 -11.14 -7.05
CA PHE A 111 8.23 -11.47 -6.11
C PHE A 111 9.30 -10.37 -5.98
N GLY A 112 8.88 -9.10 -6.08
CA GLY A 112 9.76 -7.94 -6.02
C GLY A 112 10.42 -7.56 -7.34
N TYR A 113 10.31 -8.34 -8.41
CA TYR A 113 10.93 -8.07 -9.70
C TYR A 113 9.92 -7.56 -10.74
N ALA A 114 10.39 -6.68 -11.65
CA ALA A 114 9.62 -6.33 -12.84
C ALA A 114 9.59 -7.52 -13.80
N THR A 115 8.40 -8.05 -14.05
CA THR A 115 8.19 -9.19 -14.94
C THR A 115 7.37 -8.75 -16.15
N ILE A 116 7.78 -9.12 -17.34
CA ILE A 116 7.03 -8.88 -18.58
C ILE A 116 5.82 -9.80 -18.60
N ILE A 117 4.65 -9.21 -18.63
CA ILE A 117 3.38 -9.95 -18.70
C ILE A 117 3.00 -10.25 -20.16
N SER A 118 3.25 -9.30 -21.03
CA SER A 118 3.07 -9.49 -22.47
C SER A 118 3.92 -8.51 -23.28
N VAL A 119 4.30 -8.94 -24.47
CA VAL A 119 5.02 -8.14 -25.46
C VAL A 119 4.06 -7.78 -26.59
N VAL A 120 4.03 -6.51 -26.96
CA VAL A 120 3.16 -6.01 -28.05
C VAL A 120 3.75 -6.42 -29.40
N PRO A 121 3.00 -7.13 -30.27
CA PRO A 121 3.48 -7.51 -31.60
C PRO A 121 3.91 -6.32 -32.45
N GLY A 122 5.04 -6.44 -33.15
CA GLY A 122 5.63 -5.38 -33.97
C GLY A 122 6.39 -4.31 -33.21
N SER A 123 6.43 -4.38 -31.87
CA SER A 123 7.07 -3.40 -31.01
C SER A 123 8.61 -3.45 -31.06
N PRO A 124 9.28 -2.42 -30.56
CA PRO A 124 10.72 -2.46 -30.32
C PRO A 124 11.16 -3.61 -29.41
N ALA A 125 10.36 -3.91 -28.38
CA ALA A 125 10.63 -4.99 -27.44
C ALA A 125 10.62 -6.37 -28.12
N GLU A 126 9.64 -6.65 -28.97
CA GLU A 126 9.61 -7.91 -29.75
C GLU A 126 10.83 -8.01 -30.67
N LYS A 127 11.17 -6.93 -31.37
CA LYS A 127 12.35 -6.88 -32.25
C LYS A 127 13.66 -7.06 -31.48
N ALA A 128 13.70 -6.68 -30.22
CA ALA A 128 14.84 -6.90 -29.33
C ALA A 128 14.89 -8.33 -28.74
N GLY A 129 13.84 -9.15 -28.97
CA GLY A 129 13.78 -10.53 -28.50
C GLY A 129 13.27 -10.71 -27.08
N LEU A 130 12.61 -9.70 -26.51
CA LEU A 130 11.95 -9.84 -25.22
C LEU A 130 10.71 -10.72 -25.31
N ASN A 131 10.46 -11.53 -24.29
CA ASN A 131 9.37 -12.49 -24.24
C ASN A 131 8.53 -12.33 -22.98
N ASP A 132 7.32 -12.86 -23.03
CA ASP A 132 6.44 -12.99 -21.88
C ASP A 132 7.11 -13.85 -20.82
N GLY A 133 7.10 -13.37 -19.57
CA GLY A 133 7.73 -14.02 -18.43
C GLY A 133 9.17 -13.60 -18.16
N ASP A 134 9.80 -12.81 -19.03
CA ASP A 134 11.14 -12.27 -18.79
C ASP A 134 11.16 -11.34 -17.58
N ILE A 135 12.27 -11.33 -16.86
CA ILE A 135 12.50 -10.47 -15.71
C ILE A 135 13.42 -9.32 -16.14
N ILE A 136 12.98 -8.10 -15.85
CA ILE A 136 13.79 -6.89 -16.04
C ILE A 136 14.49 -6.62 -14.71
N GLU A 137 15.80 -6.86 -14.64
CA GLU A 137 16.58 -6.64 -13.43
C GLU A 137 16.86 -5.15 -13.20
N ALA A 138 17.21 -4.42 -14.27
CA ALA A 138 17.54 -3.00 -14.20
C ALA A 138 17.05 -2.24 -15.43
N ILE A 139 16.79 -0.96 -15.27
CA ILE A 139 16.52 0.01 -16.35
C ILE A 139 17.57 1.11 -16.24
N GLY A 140 18.49 1.18 -17.20
CA GLY A 140 19.67 2.02 -17.10
C GLY A 140 20.54 1.60 -15.91
N THR A 141 20.69 2.47 -14.93
CA THR A 141 21.45 2.21 -13.69
C THR A 141 20.59 1.89 -12.48
N GLN A 142 19.28 1.77 -12.65
CA GLN A 142 18.34 1.59 -11.54
C GLN A 142 17.86 0.15 -11.49
N ASP A 143 18.05 -0.51 -10.35
CA ASP A 143 17.53 -1.84 -10.07
C ASP A 143 16.00 -1.78 -9.95
N THR A 144 15.28 -2.63 -10.67
CA THR A 144 13.81 -2.66 -10.66
C THR A 144 13.23 -3.15 -9.33
N ARG A 145 14.01 -3.85 -8.53
CA ARG A 145 13.59 -4.27 -7.18
C ARG A 145 13.34 -3.07 -6.28
N ASP A 146 14.12 -1.99 -6.47
CA ASP A 146 14.04 -0.77 -5.68
C ASP A 146 13.03 0.25 -6.20
N LEU A 147 12.38 -0.06 -7.32
CA LEU A 147 11.40 0.80 -7.96
C LEU A 147 9.97 0.31 -7.73
N SER A 148 9.03 1.24 -7.62
CA SER A 148 7.61 0.93 -7.71
C SER A 148 7.22 0.59 -9.16
N LEU A 149 6.10 -0.12 -9.35
CA LEU A 149 5.60 -0.42 -10.71
C LEU A 149 5.37 0.86 -11.52
N SER A 150 4.83 1.91 -10.90
CA SER A 150 4.60 3.20 -11.57
C SER A 150 5.90 3.86 -12.05
N MET A 151 6.99 3.75 -11.27
CA MET A 151 8.30 4.26 -11.68
C MET A 151 8.93 3.42 -12.79
N ILE A 152 8.77 2.09 -12.74
CA ILE A 152 9.21 1.19 -13.82
C ILE A 152 8.51 1.57 -15.13
N GLN A 153 7.20 1.76 -15.11
CA GLN A 153 6.44 2.18 -16.28
C GLN A 153 6.92 3.54 -16.83
N LEU A 154 7.15 4.51 -15.93
CA LEU A 154 7.66 5.83 -16.31
C LEU A 154 9.06 5.76 -16.97
N LEU A 155 9.95 4.90 -16.48
CA LEU A 155 11.30 4.72 -17.03
C LEU A 155 11.31 3.96 -18.38
N LEU A 156 10.27 3.18 -18.66
CA LEU A 156 10.09 2.47 -19.94
C LEU A 156 9.49 3.38 -21.03
N GLU A 157 9.19 4.62 -20.69
CA GLU A 157 8.72 5.64 -21.64
C GLU A 157 9.83 6.60 -22.00
N GLY A 158 9.84 7.07 -23.24
CA GLY A 158 10.87 8.00 -23.71
C GLY A 158 10.49 8.76 -24.97
N ALA A 159 11.42 9.55 -25.48
CA ALA A 159 11.22 10.20 -26.77
C ALA A 159 11.16 9.14 -27.89
N PRO A 160 10.36 9.36 -28.95
CA PRO A 160 10.39 8.44 -30.10
C PRO A 160 11.79 8.30 -30.67
N GLY A 161 12.30 7.07 -30.76
CA GLY A 161 13.63 6.75 -31.28
C GLY A 161 14.79 6.85 -30.27
N SER A 162 14.47 7.06 -28.96
CA SER A 162 15.50 7.01 -27.90
C SER A 162 15.94 5.58 -27.61
#